data_0a0203eff4b679ff1e465e83392393e1
#
_entry.id   0a0203eff4b679ff1e465e83392393e1
#
_cell.length_a   1.000
_cell.length_b   1.000
_cell.length_c   1.000
_cell.angle_alpha   90.00
_cell.angle_beta   90.00
_cell.angle_gamma   90.00
#
_symmetry.space_group_name_H-M   'P 1'
#
loop_
_entity.id
_entity.type
_entity.pdbx_description
1 polymer ?
#
loop_
_entity_poly.entity_id
_entity_poly.type
_entity_poly.pdbx_seq_one_letter_code
_entity_poly.pdbx_strand_id
1 'polypeptide(L)'
;MTSIPVRTVGILLFNEVEVLDFAGPFEVFSLAENESNDKYFKVITIAEQPDPISARNGLTVIPDYTFTMHPDIDVLVIPGGYGAEHIEINNPVVIDWITTQANQTQLTLSVCTGALLLAETGLLAGKPATTHWMDLENLASYPDVDVIANTRYVDASDETIKVVTSAGISAGIHASLYCVEKLIDNQTMQATARRMEFDIDIVTD
;
A
#
# COMPACT_ATOMS: atom_id res chain seq x y z
N MET A 1 -32.35 4.11 2.60
CA MET A 1 -31.00 3.99 3.10
C MET A 1 -30.07 4.17 1.90
N THR A 2 -29.29 5.23 1.85
CA THR A 2 -28.28 5.41 0.78
C THR A 2 -27.22 4.37 1.01
N SER A 3 -26.98 3.50 0.03
CA SER A 3 -25.88 2.53 0.10
C SER A 3 -24.56 3.28 0.21
N ILE A 4 -23.71 2.88 1.15
CA ILE A 4 -22.34 3.40 1.25
C ILE A 4 -21.59 2.95 0.00
N PRO A 5 -20.92 3.85 -0.73
CA PRO A 5 -20.10 3.44 -1.86
C PRO A 5 -18.93 2.60 -1.36
N VAL A 6 -18.86 1.34 -1.82
CA VAL A 6 -17.76 0.43 -1.49
C VAL A 6 -16.58 0.75 -2.40
N ARG A 7 -15.44 1.08 -1.82
CA ARG A 7 -14.19 1.35 -2.54
C ARG A 7 -13.44 0.06 -2.86
N THR A 8 -12.86 -0.03 -4.04
CA THR A 8 -11.98 -1.14 -4.42
C THR A 8 -10.54 -0.83 -4.00
N VAL A 9 -9.95 -1.70 -3.18
CA VAL A 9 -8.52 -1.68 -2.83
C VAL A 9 -7.81 -2.72 -3.69
N GLY A 10 -6.93 -2.27 -4.58
CA GLY A 10 -6.07 -3.13 -5.39
C GLY A 10 -4.69 -3.27 -4.76
N ILE A 11 -4.30 -4.49 -4.42
CA ILE A 11 -2.97 -4.79 -3.85
C ILE A 11 -2.12 -5.44 -4.93
N LEU A 12 -1.01 -4.80 -5.27
CA LEU A 12 -0.03 -5.35 -6.22
C LEU A 12 0.64 -6.59 -5.63
N LEU A 13 0.75 -7.66 -6.42
CA LEU A 13 1.51 -8.87 -6.08
C LEU A 13 2.55 -9.17 -7.15
N PHE A 14 3.71 -9.65 -6.71
CA PHE A 14 4.82 -10.10 -7.54
C PHE A 14 5.64 -11.16 -6.81
N ASN A 15 6.50 -11.89 -7.52
CA ASN A 15 7.39 -12.86 -6.89
C ASN A 15 8.35 -12.20 -5.91
N GLU A 16 8.63 -12.86 -4.78
CA GLU A 16 9.47 -12.35 -3.69
C GLU A 16 8.89 -11.08 -3.02
N VAL A 17 7.56 -10.85 -3.10
CA VAL A 17 6.87 -9.83 -2.29
C VAL A 17 6.95 -10.18 -0.80
N GLU A 18 7.17 -9.20 0.07
CA GLU A 18 7.15 -9.41 1.52
C GLU A 18 5.73 -9.69 2.01
N VAL A 19 5.55 -10.81 2.73
CA VAL A 19 4.21 -11.32 3.06
C VAL A 19 3.37 -10.31 3.83
N LEU A 20 3.89 -9.70 4.89
CA LEU A 20 3.10 -8.80 5.71
C LEU A 20 2.84 -7.44 5.04
N ASP A 21 3.65 -7.07 4.03
CA ASP A 21 3.48 -5.82 3.30
C ASP A 21 2.20 -5.81 2.45
N PHE A 22 1.72 -6.98 2.01
CA PHE A 22 0.42 -7.10 1.35
C PHE A 22 -0.67 -7.64 2.27
N ALA A 23 -0.36 -8.61 3.14
CA ALA A 23 -1.36 -9.23 4.01
C ALA A 23 -1.82 -8.31 5.13
N GLY A 24 -0.96 -7.43 5.65
CA GLY A 24 -1.32 -6.41 6.64
C GLY A 24 -2.37 -5.43 6.11
N PRO A 25 -2.11 -4.72 5.01
CA PRO A 25 -3.13 -3.89 4.35
C PRO A 25 -4.39 -4.67 3.95
N PHE A 26 -4.24 -5.88 3.42
CA PHE A 26 -5.38 -6.74 3.07
C PHE A 26 -6.32 -6.92 4.26
N GLU A 27 -5.78 -7.29 5.42
CA GLU A 27 -6.57 -7.50 6.63
C GLU A 27 -7.24 -6.21 7.10
N VAL A 28 -6.50 -5.10 7.20
CA VAL A 28 -7.03 -3.81 7.66
C VAL A 28 -8.23 -3.37 6.81
N PHE A 29 -8.07 -3.30 5.50
CA PHE A 29 -9.14 -2.85 4.62
C PHE A 29 -10.31 -3.84 4.56
N SER A 30 -10.04 -5.15 4.65
CA SER A 30 -11.10 -6.18 4.66
C SER A 30 -11.96 -6.14 5.91
N LEU A 31 -11.42 -5.67 7.04
CA LEU A 31 -12.14 -5.61 8.31
C LEU A 31 -12.92 -4.31 8.51
N ALA A 32 -12.57 -3.24 7.80
CA ALA A 32 -13.23 -1.94 7.95
C ALA A 32 -14.70 -2.00 7.51
N GLU A 33 -15.62 -1.84 8.49
CA GLU A 33 -17.06 -1.94 8.29
C GLU A 33 -17.81 -0.98 9.21
N ASN A 34 -19.05 -0.68 8.87
CA ASN A 34 -19.94 0.13 9.69
C ASN A 34 -20.63 -0.70 10.81
N GLU A 35 -21.43 -0.04 11.63
CA GLU A 35 -22.19 -0.69 12.73
C GLU A 35 -23.20 -1.75 12.23
N SER A 36 -23.59 -1.71 10.96
CA SER A 36 -24.46 -2.70 10.31
C SER A 36 -23.70 -3.85 9.65
N ASN A 37 -22.37 -3.90 9.80
CA ASN A 37 -21.43 -4.82 9.16
C ASN A 37 -21.35 -4.67 7.62
N ASP A 38 -21.75 -3.51 7.07
CA ASP A 38 -21.51 -3.23 5.66
C ASP A 38 -20.06 -2.80 5.46
N LYS A 39 -19.40 -3.41 4.48
CA LYS A 39 -17.98 -3.15 4.18
C LYS A 39 -17.79 -1.81 3.48
N TYR A 40 -16.77 -1.07 3.90
CA TYR A 40 -16.31 0.14 3.22
C TYR A 40 -15.40 -0.15 2.04
N PHE A 41 -14.74 -1.33 2.05
CA PHE A 41 -13.76 -1.71 1.03
C PHE A 41 -14.01 -3.14 0.52
N LYS A 42 -13.74 -3.32 -0.77
CA LYS A 42 -13.54 -4.62 -1.42
C LYS A 42 -12.07 -4.73 -1.77
N VAL A 43 -11.35 -5.64 -1.12
CA VAL A 43 -9.94 -5.86 -1.38
C VAL A 43 -9.77 -6.91 -2.46
N ILE A 44 -8.90 -6.63 -3.42
CA ILE A 44 -8.51 -7.54 -4.50
C ILE A 44 -7.00 -7.55 -4.65
N THR A 45 -6.46 -8.65 -5.12
CA THR A 45 -5.04 -8.82 -5.42
C THR A 45 -4.82 -8.85 -6.92
N ILE A 46 -3.75 -8.18 -7.38
CA ILE A 46 -3.50 -7.96 -8.81
C ILE A 46 -2.02 -8.24 -9.10
N ALA A 47 -1.73 -9.02 -10.13
CA ALA A 47 -0.37 -9.27 -10.60
C ALA A 47 -0.26 -9.03 -12.10
N GLU A 48 0.96 -8.97 -12.62
CA GLU A 48 1.19 -8.84 -14.07
C GLU A 48 0.57 -10.01 -14.84
N GLN A 49 0.77 -11.24 -14.33
CA GLN A 49 0.31 -12.47 -14.96
C GLN A 49 -0.64 -13.25 -14.01
N PRO A 50 -1.47 -14.16 -14.54
CA PRO A 50 -2.41 -14.95 -13.73
C PRO A 50 -1.77 -16.09 -12.95
N ASP A 51 -0.47 -16.31 -13.11
CA ASP A 51 0.25 -17.39 -12.47
C ASP A 51 0.37 -17.19 -10.95
N PRO A 52 0.44 -18.27 -10.16
CA PRO A 52 0.67 -18.15 -8.73
C PRO A 52 1.98 -17.42 -8.40
N ILE A 53 1.90 -16.50 -7.46
CA ILE A 53 3.04 -15.73 -6.93
C ILE A 53 3.73 -16.55 -5.83
N SER A 54 5.06 -16.64 -5.87
CA SER A 54 5.88 -17.12 -4.76
C SER A 54 6.35 -15.91 -3.94
N ALA A 55 5.63 -15.60 -2.85
CA ALA A 55 6.05 -14.56 -1.92
C ALA A 55 7.30 -14.99 -1.13
N ARG A 56 7.88 -14.04 -0.38
CA ARG A 56 9.07 -14.31 0.47
C ARG A 56 8.87 -15.56 1.34
N ASN A 57 9.93 -16.34 1.45
CA ASN A 57 9.96 -17.60 2.21
C ASN A 57 8.98 -18.68 1.72
N GLY A 58 8.46 -18.54 0.49
CA GLY A 58 7.78 -19.63 -0.21
C GLY A 58 6.26 -19.70 0.01
N LEU A 59 5.62 -18.65 0.54
CA LEU A 59 4.17 -18.59 0.56
C LEU A 59 3.63 -18.42 -0.86
N THR A 60 2.79 -19.36 -1.32
CA THR A 60 2.16 -19.28 -2.64
C THR A 60 0.82 -18.56 -2.54
N VAL A 61 0.62 -17.55 -3.40
CA VAL A 61 -0.61 -16.76 -3.49
C VAL A 61 -1.08 -16.73 -4.95
N ILE A 62 -2.37 -16.93 -5.16
CA ILE A 62 -2.98 -16.78 -6.49
C ILE A 62 -3.61 -15.40 -6.55
N PRO A 63 -3.22 -14.52 -7.51
CA PRO A 63 -3.84 -13.20 -7.66
C PRO A 63 -5.29 -13.33 -8.15
N ASP A 64 -6.16 -12.41 -7.71
CA ASP A 64 -7.55 -12.37 -8.17
C ASP A 64 -7.66 -11.88 -9.62
N TYR A 65 -6.77 -10.96 -10.02
CA TYR A 65 -6.79 -10.27 -11.31
C TYR A 65 -5.38 -10.08 -11.89
N THR A 66 -5.36 -9.71 -13.17
CA THR A 66 -4.13 -9.29 -13.86
C THR A 66 -4.17 -7.79 -14.19
N PHE A 67 -3.03 -7.22 -14.60
CA PHE A 67 -2.92 -5.81 -15.03
C PHE A 67 -3.88 -5.43 -16.15
N THR A 68 -4.28 -6.38 -16.98
CA THR A 68 -5.16 -6.15 -18.11
C THR A 68 -6.64 -6.43 -17.81
N MET A 69 -6.93 -7.06 -16.68
CA MET A 69 -8.29 -7.50 -16.32
C MET A 69 -8.53 -7.32 -14.82
N HIS A 70 -8.82 -6.11 -14.39
CA HIS A 70 -9.26 -5.79 -13.03
C HIS A 70 -10.32 -4.69 -13.06
N PRO A 71 -11.19 -4.56 -12.04
CA PRO A 71 -12.10 -3.42 -11.91
C PRO A 71 -11.31 -2.14 -11.62
N ASP A 72 -11.99 -0.99 -11.74
CA ASP A 72 -11.39 0.29 -11.30
C ASP A 72 -10.96 0.21 -9.83
N ILE A 73 -9.79 0.81 -9.53
CA ILE A 73 -9.16 0.81 -8.22
C ILE A 73 -9.33 2.20 -7.59
N ASP A 74 -9.89 2.25 -6.37
CA ASP A 74 -9.98 3.48 -5.60
C ASP A 74 -8.76 3.70 -4.71
N VAL A 75 -8.16 2.62 -4.20
CA VAL A 75 -6.96 2.64 -3.36
C VAL A 75 -5.96 1.64 -3.92
N LEU A 76 -4.76 2.12 -4.25
CA LEU A 76 -3.66 1.27 -4.70
C LEU A 76 -2.71 0.99 -3.53
N VAL A 77 -2.38 -0.29 -3.29
CA VAL A 77 -1.35 -0.70 -2.33
C VAL A 77 -0.17 -1.31 -3.06
N ILE A 78 1.03 -0.76 -2.82
CA ILE A 78 2.30 -1.17 -3.42
C ILE A 78 3.18 -1.76 -2.31
N PRO A 79 3.23 -3.09 -2.12
CA PRO A 79 4.09 -3.73 -1.14
C PRO A 79 5.56 -3.72 -1.58
N GLY A 80 6.45 -3.98 -0.63
CA GLY A 80 7.87 -4.16 -0.88
C GLY A 80 8.31 -5.62 -0.86
N GLY A 81 9.58 -5.82 -0.62
CA GLY A 81 10.26 -7.11 -0.58
C GLY A 81 11.38 -7.20 -1.60
N TYR A 82 12.13 -8.30 -1.56
CA TYR A 82 13.25 -8.55 -2.47
C TYR A 82 12.85 -8.39 -3.96
N GLY A 83 11.62 -8.83 -4.31
CA GLY A 83 11.08 -8.67 -5.66
C GLY A 83 10.98 -7.21 -6.09
N ALA A 84 10.52 -6.32 -5.20
CA ALA A 84 10.43 -4.89 -5.48
C ALA A 84 11.81 -4.30 -5.79
N GLU A 85 12.80 -4.58 -4.93
CA GLU A 85 14.14 -4.00 -4.98
C GLU A 85 15.01 -4.48 -6.14
N HIS A 86 14.84 -5.73 -6.58
CA HIS A 86 15.78 -6.39 -7.47
C HIS A 86 15.18 -6.84 -8.80
N ILE A 87 13.86 -7.00 -8.86
CA ILE A 87 13.14 -7.53 -10.03
C ILE A 87 12.26 -6.44 -10.63
N GLU A 88 11.23 -6.03 -9.88
CA GLU A 88 10.15 -5.19 -10.42
C GLU A 88 10.58 -3.73 -10.65
N ILE A 89 11.58 -3.25 -9.92
CA ILE A 89 12.18 -1.93 -10.14
C ILE A 89 12.77 -1.79 -11.55
N ASN A 90 13.16 -2.91 -12.18
CA ASN A 90 13.69 -2.97 -13.54
C ASN A 90 12.63 -3.43 -14.57
N ASN A 91 11.39 -3.62 -14.15
CA ASN A 91 10.29 -4.08 -15.00
C ASN A 91 9.43 -2.89 -15.46
N PRO A 92 9.61 -2.40 -16.69
CA PRO A 92 8.88 -1.23 -17.19
C PRO A 92 7.36 -1.47 -17.21
N VAL A 93 6.90 -2.72 -17.36
CA VAL A 93 5.45 -3.02 -17.37
C VAL A 93 4.85 -2.76 -16.01
N VAL A 94 5.53 -3.14 -14.92
CA VAL A 94 5.09 -2.88 -13.54
C VAL A 94 5.13 -1.38 -13.24
N ILE A 95 6.21 -0.68 -13.59
CA ILE A 95 6.37 0.75 -13.34
C ILE A 95 5.30 1.57 -14.09
N ASP A 96 5.05 1.25 -15.37
CA ASP A 96 4.01 1.92 -16.18
C ASP A 96 2.60 1.64 -15.63
N TRP A 97 2.34 0.42 -15.17
CA TRP A 97 1.05 0.08 -14.54
C TRP A 97 0.86 0.84 -13.22
N ILE A 98 1.87 0.87 -12.34
CA ILE A 98 1.82 1.65 -11.09
C ILE A 98 1.55 3.12 -11.41
N THR A 99 2.28 3.70 -12.36
CA THR A 99 2.13 5.10 -12.76
C THR A 99 0.70 5.38 -13.22
N THR A 100 0.15 4.51 -14.05
CA THR A 100 -1.21 4.66 -14.56
C THR A 100 -2.25 4.58 -13.44
N GLN A 101 -2.14 3.57 -12.57
CA GLN A 101 -3.11 3.38 -11.49
C GLN A 101 -3.02 4.48 -10.44
N ALA A 102 -1.82 4.86 -10.01
CA ALA A 102 -1.63 5.91 -9.00
C ALA A 102 -2.19 7.28 -9.43
N ASN A 103 -2.20 7.58 -10.72
CA ASN A 103 -2.81 8.81 -11.27
C ASN A 103 -4.36 8.74 -11.33
N GLN A 104 -4.96 7.57 -11.19
CA GLN A 104 -6.42 7.36 -11.28
C GLN A 104 -7.07 7.07 -9.93
N THR A 105 -6.29 6.62 -8.94
CA THR A 105 -6.80 6.24 -7.62
C THR A 105 -7.03 7.45 -6.71
N GLN A 106 -7.94 7.29 -5.75
CA GLN A 106 -8.17 8.27 -4.68
C GLN A 106 -7.01 8.38 -3.71
N LEU A 107 -6.25 7.27 -3.53
CA LEU A 107 -5.10 7.18 -2.64
C LEU A 107 -4.18 6.04 -3.05
N THR A 108 -2.87 6.29 -2.99
CA THR A 108 -1.82 5.28 -3.14
C THR A 108 -1.07 5.11 -1.82
N LEU A 109 -0.94 3.86 -1.36
CA LEU A 109 -0.16 3.47 -0.19
C LEU A 109 1.01 2.60 -0.63
N SER A 110 2.24 3.00 -0.31
CA SER A 110 3.39 2.11 -0.41
C SER A 110 3.80 1.59 0.96
N VAL A 111 4.23 0.33 1.02
CA VAL A 111 4.74 -0.31 2.24
C VAL A 111 6.17 -0.77 1.99
N CYS A 112 7.06 -0.52 2.95
CA CYS A 112 8.45 -0.98 2.89
C CYS A 112 9.13 -0.47 1.60
N THR A 113 9.87 -1.33 0.90
CA THR A 113 10.55 -1.02 -0.36
C THR A 113 9.61 -0.83 -1.56
N GLY A 114 8.28 -0.98 -1.38
CA GLY A 114 7.29 -0.49 -2.34
C GLY A 114 7.41 1.01 -2.63
N ALA A 115 7.99 1.78 -1.70
CA ALA A 115 8.30 3.19 -1.92
C ALA A 115 9.36 3.41 -3.02
N LEU A 116 10.27 2.46 -3.25
CA LEU A 116 11.23 2.53 -4.35
C LEU A 116 10.55 2.39 -5.71
N LEU A 117 9.58 1.46 -5.83
CA LEU A 117 8.77 1.34 -7.06
C LEU A 117 7.99 2.63 -7.33
N LEU A 118 7.46 3.24 -6.27
CA LEU A 118 6.74 4.51 -6.41
C LEU A 118 7.67 5.69 -6.74
N ALA A 119 8.90 5.70 -6.21
CA ALA A 119 9.91 6.70 -6.56
C ALA A 119 10.35 6.59 -8.03
N GLU A 120 10.46 5.36 -8.57
CA GLU A 120 10.79 5.09 -9.96
C GLU A 120 9.77 5.69 -10.94
N THR A 121 8.49 5.79 -10.53
CA THR A 121 7.45 6.47 -11.33
C THR A 121 7.60 8.00 -11.36
N GLY A 122 8.46 8.58 -10.53
CA GLY A 122 8.60 10.03 -10.34
C GLY A 122 7.53 10.67 -9.45
N LEU A 123 6.56 9.92 -8.94
CA LEU A 123 5.44 10.45 -8.14
C LEU A 123 5.87 10.97 -6.75
N LEU A 124 7.06 10.62 -6.28
CA LEU A 124 7.63 11.11 -5.02
C LEU A 124 8.54 12.35 -5.19
N ALA A 125 8.78 12.83 -6.42
CA ALA A 125 9.60 14.02 -6.66
C ALA A 125 9.00 15.25 -5.95
N GLY A 126 9.82 15.94 -5.15
CA GLY A 126 9.41 17.10 -4.35
C GLY A 126 8.54 16.75 -3.13
N LYS A 127 8.46 15.47 -2.73
CA LYS A 127 7.60 15.02 -1.62
C LYS A 127 8.39 14.39 -0.49
N PRO A 128 7.91 14.53 0.78
CA PRO A 128 8.43 13.74 1.88
C PRO A 128 8.01 12.28 1.72
N ALA A 129 8.91 11.35 2.00
CA ALA A 129 8.62 9.91 1.93
C ALA A 129 9.46 9.10 2.92
N THR A 130 8.98 7.93 3.27
CA THR A 130 9.74 6.95 4.03
C THR A 130 9.68 5.57 3.36
N THR A 131 10.58 4.69 3.79
CA THR A 131 10.67 3.29 3.34
C THR A 131 11.17 2.43 4.50
N HIS A 132 11.48 1.16 4.23
CA HIS A 132 12.16 0.30 5.19
C HIS A 132 13.47 0.94 5.66
N TRP A 133 13.79 0.84 6.96
CA TRP A 133 14.95 1.53 7.55
C TRP A 133 16.30 1.15 6.89
N MET A 134 16.42 -0.06 6.34
CA MET A 134 17.62 -0.50 5.60
C MET A 134 17.76 0.16 4.23
N ASP A 135 16.68 0.72 3.68
CA ASP A 135 16.59 1.22 2.32
C ASP A 135 16.41 2.74 2.22
N LEU A 136 16.58 3.45 3.34
CA LEU A 136 16.50 4.92 3.37
C LEU A 136 17.54 5.56 2.44
N GLU A 137 18.77 5.02 2.37
CA GLU A 137 19.81 5.50 1.46
C GLU A 137 19.44 5.25 -0.01
N ASN A 138 18.82 4.10 -0.30
CA ASN A 138 18.34 3.80 -1.65
C ASN A 138 17.23 4.78 -2.06
N LEU A 139 16.27 5.07 -1.18
CA LEU A 139 15.24 6.07 -1.45
C LEU A 139 15.83 7.47 -1.63
N ALA A 140 16.84 7.84 -0.84
CA ALA A 140 17.55 9.13 -0.95
C ALA A 140 18.35 9.31 -2.24
N SER A 141 18.58 8.23 -3.00
CA SER A 141 19.25 8.31 -4.32
C SER A 141 18.32 8.85 -5.41
N TYR A 142 17.02 8.85 -5.20
CA TYR A 142 16.06 9.43 -6.14
C TYR A 142 16.05 10.96 -6.03
N PRO A 143 16.07 11.67 -7.18
CA PRO A 143 16.10 13.14 -7.18
C PRO A 143 14.86 13.71 -6.49
N ASP A 144 15.09 14.74 -5.70
CA ASP A 144 14.03 15.55 -5.08
C ASP A 144 13.08 14.79 -4.11
N VAL A 145 13.46 13.60 -3.61
CA VAL A 145 12.70 12.93 -2.54
C VAL A 145 13.24 13.37 -1.19
N ASP A 146 12.37 13.93 -0.33
CA ASP A 146 12.71 14.28 1.06
C ASP A 146 12.50 13.07 1.98
N VAL A 147 13.59 12.37 2.32
CA VAL A 147 13.53 11.12 3.06
C VAL A 147 13.36 11.36 4.55
N ILE A 148 12.24 10.90 5.10
CA ILE A 148 11.91 10.99 6.53
C ILE A 148 12.25 9.66 7.22
N ALA A 149 13.26 9.68 8.09
CA ALA A 149 13.66 8.52 8.90
C ALA A 149 12.90 8.46 10.22
N ASN A 150 12.97 7.30 10.89
CA ASN A 150 12.42 7.08 12.23
C ASN A 150 10.93 7.39 12.37
N THR A 151 10.15 7.12 11.34
CA THR A 151 8.70 7.26 11.33
C THR A 151 8.03 5.97 10.86
N ARG A 152 6.79 5.76 11.28
CA ARG A 152 6.01 4.60 10.83
C ARG A 152 5.44 4.83 9.43
N TYR A 153 5.00 6.04 9.13
CA TYR A 153 4.51 6.41 7.81
C TYR A 153 4.62 7.94 7.61
N VAL A 154 4.51 8.35 6.36
CA VAL A 154 4.49 9.75 5.91
C VAL A 154 3.30 9.94 4.99
N ASP A 155 2.45 10.92 5.28
CA ASP A 155 1.42 11.39 4.36
C ASP A 155 2.00 12.50 3.48
N ALA A 156 2.27 12.18 2.24
CA ALA A 156 2.80 13.09 1.22
C ALA A 156 1.72 13.61 0.27
N SER A 157 0.45 13.50 0.69
CA SER A 157 -0.69 13.94 -0.13
C SER A 157 -0.69 15.46 -0.35
N ASP A 158 -1.02 15.88 -1.55
CA ASP A 158 -1.29 17.26 -1.91
C ASP A 158 -2.66 17.42 -2.60
N GLU A 159 -2.89 18.53 -3.30
CA GLU A 159 -4.16 18.77 -4.00
C GLU A 159 -4.36 17.86 -5.22
N THR A 160 -3.28 17.34 -5.80
CA THR A 160 -3.28 16.59 -7.05
C THR A 160 -3.15 15.09 -6.83
N ILE A 161 -2.29 14.66 -5.89
CA ILE A 161 -1.98 13.25 -5.65
C ILE A 161 -2.08 12.95 -4.15
N LYS A 162 -2.80 11.89 -3.82
CA LYS A 162 -2.90 11.37 -2.45
C LYS A 162 -1.97 10.17 -2.31
N VAL A 163 -0.85 10.38 -1.61
CA VAL A 163 0.19 9.36 -1.41
C VAL A 163 0.55 9.26 0.05
N VAL A 164 0.56 8.02 0.54
CA VAL A 164 1.09 7.66 1.87
C VAL A 164 2.19 6.64 1.66
N THR A 165 3.35 6.87 2.28
CA THR A 165 4.45 5.90 2.30
C THR A 165 4.67 5.38 3.70
N SER A 166 4.95 4.09 3.89
CA SER A 166 5.23 3.54 5.20
C SER A 166 6.59 2.85 5.27
N ALA A 167 7.13 2.81 6.47
CA ALA A 167 8.26 1.97 6.81
C ALA A 167 7.91 0.48 6.64
N GLY A 168 8.85 -0.42 6.95
CA GLY A 168 8.72 -1.84 6.64
C GLY A 168 7.73 -2.60 7.51
N ILE A 169 7.18 -3.60 6.88
CA ILE A 169 6.46 -4.75 7.44
C ILE A 169 5.28 -4.33 8.33
N SER A 170 5.41 -4.34 9.65
CA SER A 170 4.32 -4.00 10.57
C SER A 170 3.86 -2.53 10.48
N ALA A 171 4.70 -1.64 9.96
CA ALA A 171 4.32 -0.24 9.74
C ALA A 171 3.22 -0.09 8.67
N GLY A 172 3.13 -1.02 7.73
CA GLY A 172 2.06 -1.07 6.74
C GLY A 172 0.67 -1.19 7.36
N ILE A 173 0.54 -1.86 8.53
CA ILE A 173 -0.72 -1.94 9.27
C ILE A 173 -1.12 -0.56 9.81
N HIS A 174 -0.19 0.19 10.45
CA HIS A 174 -0.46 1.55 10.91
C HIS A 174 -0.84 2.48 9.77
N ALA A 175 -0.10 2.45 8.67
CA ALA A 175 -0.39 3.28 7.50
C ALA A 175 -1.74 2.93 6.87
N SER A 176 -2.12 1.66 6.83
CA SER A 176 -3.44 1.22 6.34
C SER A 176 -4.57 1.71 7.25
N LEU A 177 -4.40 1.63 8.58
CA LEU A 177 -5.35 2.19 9.55
C LEU A 177 -5.49 3.71 9.38
N TYR A 178 -4.38 4.42 9.20
CA TYR A 178 -4.40 5.85 8.86
C TYR A 178 -5.16 6.13 7.56
N CYS A 179 -4.97 5.29 6.53
CA CYS A 179 -5.73 5.42 5.27
C CYS A 179 -7.25 5.19 5.48
N VAL A 180 -7.64 4.26 6.35
CA VAL A 180 -9.05 4.08 6.75
C VAL A 180 -9.59 5.33 7.42
N GLU A 181 -8.86 5.92 8.38
CA GLU A 181 -9.23 7.18 9.02
C GLU A 181 -9.42 8.31 7.99
N LYS A 182 -8.46 8.45 7.08
CA LYS A 182 -8.45 9.51 6.05
C LYS A 182 -9.59 9.37 5.04
N LEU A 183 -9.97 8.15 4.68
CA LEU A 183 -10.99 7.87 3.65
C LEU A 183 -12.40 7.74 4.23
N ILE A 184 -12.53 7.34 5.49
CA ILE A 184 -13.80 7.12 6.18
C ILE A 184 -13.88 8.05 7.39
N ASP A 185 -13.36 7.61 8.55
CA ASP A 185 -13.29 8.40 9.78
C ASP A 185 -12.47 7.67 10.87
N ASN A 186 -12.18 8.42 11.95
CA ASN A 186 -11.43 7.91 13.10
C ASN A 186 -12.18 6.78 13.85
N GLN A 187 -13.50 6.83 13.94
CA GLN A 187 -14.29 5.79 14.63
C GLN A 187 -14.13 4.44 13.94
N THR A 188 -14.21 4.40 12.61
CA THR A 188 -14.00 3.20 11.79
C THR A 188 -12.58 2.67 11.94
N MET A 189 -11.58 3.54 11.92
CA MET A 189 -10.18 3.17 12.14
C MET A 189 -9.98 2.51 13.50
N GLN A 190 -10.46 3.12 14.58
CA GLN A 190 -10.35 2.57 15.94
C GLN A 190 -11.10 1.24 16.10
N ALA A 191 -12.29 1.13 15.52
CA ALA A 191 -13.06 -0.12 15.53
C ALA A 191 -12.33 -1.25 14.80
N THR A 192 -11.69 -0.93 13.65
CA THR A 192 -10.88 -1.86 12.87
C THR A 192 -9.65 -2.33 13.66
N ALA A 193 -8.89 -1.39 14.25
CA ALA A 193 -7.72 -1.70 15.06
C ALA A 193 -8.09 -2.57 16.26
N ARG A 194 -9.19 -2.24 16.96
CA ARG A 194 -9.70 -3.02 18.09
C ARG A 194 -10.09 -4.45 17.68
N ARG A 195 -10.74 -4.61 16.52
CA ARG A 195 -11.09 -5.93 15.97
C ARG A 195 -9.87 -6.78 15.67
N MET A 196 -8.78 -6.15 15.23
CA MET A 196 -7.49 -6.79 14.99
C MET A 196 -6.68 -7.05 16.28
N GLU A 197 -7.15 -6.58 17.43
CA GLU A 197 -6.37 -6.54 18.68
C GLU A 197 -5.01 -5.85 18.47
N PHE A 198 -4.99 -4.84 17.58
CA PHE A 198 -3.78 -4.12 17.22
C PHE A 198 -3.70 -2.80 18.02
N ASP A 199 -2.58 -2.64 18.72
CA ASP A 199 -2.30 -1.42 19.48
C ASP A 199 -1.84 -0.30 18.52
N ILE A 200 -2.64 0.78 18.47
CA ILE A 200 -2.34 1.96 17.64
C ILE A 200 -1.47 2.99 18.37
N ASP A 201 -1.33 2.87 19.70
CA ASP A 201 -0.60 3.82 20.55
C ASP A 201 0.91 3.47 20.65
N ILE A 202 1.47 2.76 19.67
CA ILE A 202 2.91 2.53 19.64
C ILE A 202 3.60 3.88 19.41
N VAL A 203 3.91 4.55 20.51
CA VAL A 203 4.76 5.73 20.53
C VAL A 203 6.14 5.31 20.04
N THR A 204 6.56 5.81 18.91
CA THR A 204 7.96 5.71 18.48
C THR A 204 8.75 6.71 19.33
N ASP A 205 9.54 6.19 20.29
CA ASP A 205 10.59 6.96 20.98
C ASP A 205 11.68 7.37 20.00
#